data_91d602e4f93afb8488a45db0c54bc617
#
_entry.id   91d602e4f93afb8488a45db0c54bc617
#
_cell.length_a   1.000
_cell.length_b   1.000
_cell.length_c   1.000
_cell.angle_alpha   90.00
_cell.angle_beta   90.00
_cell.angle_gamma   90.00
#
_symmetry.space_group_name_H-M   'P 1'
#
loop_
_entity.id
_entity.type
_entity.pdbx_description
1 polymer ?
#
loop_
_entity_poly.entity_id
_entity_poly.type
_entity_poly.pdbx_seq_one_letter_code
_entity_poly.pdbx_strand_id
1 'polypeptide(L)'
;ITPAAGFVTIGQSVFIGVAAAIVSNIVVYYKNRTGIDDTLDVFPCHGVGGIVGMILTGVFAQEVGLIYGDATTFLRHIAAIFLVGGFTFGLSYLFFKLTNLIIPMRVSETAEEYGLDITQHAESLSKSTTPEQISEMIKAAVAKK
;
A
#
# COMPACT_ATOMS: atom_id res chain seq x y z
N ILE A 1 11.52 2.43 6.00
CA ILE A 1 12.96 2.74 6.20
C ILE A 1 13.59 3.43 4.98
N THR A 2 13.05 3.22 3.78
CA THR A 2 13.63 3.78 2.53
C THR A 2 13.94 5.28 2.59
N PRO A 3 13.10 6.18 3.15
CA PRO A 3 13.43 7.60 3.27
C PRO A 3 14.68 7.90 4.07
N ALA A 4 15.09 7.00 4.97
CA ALA A 4 16.27 7.16 5.83
C ALA A 4 17.58 6.65 5.20
N ALA A 5 17.50 6.00 4.04
CA ALA A 5 18.66 5.37 3.41
C ALA A 5 19.76 6.39 3.09
N GLY A 6 20.96 6.19 3.66
CA GLY A 6 22.12 7.06 3.49
C GLY A 6 22.15 8.31 4.38
N PHE A 7 21.10 8.58 5.16
CA PHE A 7 21.00 9.80 5.97
C PHE A 7 21.06 9.56 7.49
N VAL A 8 21.04 8.31 7.92
CA VAL A 8 21.04 7.95 9.35
C VAL A 8 22.11 6.90 9.66
N THR A 9 22.48 6.77 10.91
CA THR A 9 23.41 5.72 11.37
C THR A 9 22.74 4.35 11.38
N ILE A 10 23.55 3.27 11.44
CA ILE A 10 23.04 1.88 11.50
C ILE A 10 22.11 1.69 12.70
N GLY A 11 22.47 2.19 13.89
CA GLY A 11 21.60 2.07 15.08
C GLY A 11 20.25 2.78 14.91
N GLN A 12 20.27 3.99 14.34
CA GLN A 12 19.06 4.74 14.03
C GLN A 12 18.20 4.02 12.97
N SER A 13 18.84 3.39 11.98
CA SER A 13 18.10 2.65 10.93
C SER A 13 17.36 1.43 11.52
N VAL A 14 17.96 0.73 12.47
CA VAL A 14 17.29 -0.36 13.21
C VAL A 14 16.09 0.17 13.98
N PHE A 15 16.25 1.29 14.71
CA PHE A 15 15.15 1.91 15.44
C PHE A 15 14.00 2.31 14.51
N ILE A 16 14.30 2.98 13.38
CA ILE A 16 13.29 3.40 12.39
C ILE A 16 12.57 2.18 11.81
N GLY A 17 13.29 1.10 11.49
CA GLY A 17 12.71 -0.12 10.98
C GLY A 17 11.74 -0.77 11.96
N VAL A 18 12.12 -0.88 13.23
CA VAL A 18 11.27 -1.42 14.30
C VAL A 18 10.03 -0.54 14.51
N ALA A 19 10.21 0.79 14.59
CA ALA A 19 9.09 1.72 14.74
C ALA A 19 8.11 1.63 13.57
N ALA A 20 8.61 1.61 12.33
CA ALA A 20 7.79 1.46 11.14
C ALA A 20 7.02 0.13 11.14
N ALA A 21 7.67 -0.97 11.50
CA ALA A 21 7.03 -2.28 11.58
C ALA A 21 5.90 -2.30 12.62
N ILE A 22 6.13 -1.76 13.82
CA ILE A 22 5.11 -1.71 14.87
C ILE A 22 3.90 -0.87 14.42
N VAL A 23 4.14 0.35 13.92
CA VAL A 23 3.07 1.25 13.49
C VAL A 23 2.28 0.65 12.32
N SER A 24 2.98 0.09 11.32
CA SER A 24 2.33 -0.58 10.19
C SER A 24 1.43 -1.74 10.64
N ASN A 25 1.91 -2.60 11.55
CA ASN A 25 1.10 -3.71 12.07
C ASN A 25 -0.14 -3.23 12.86
N ILE A 26 0.00 -2.15 13.64
CA ILE A 26 -1.15 -1.54 14.32
C ILE A 26 -2.18 -1.07 13.29
N VAL A 27 -1.75 -0.42 12.21
CA VAL A 27 -2.67 0.05 11.16
C VAL A 27 -3.30 -1.10 10.39
N VAL A 28 -2.55 -2.19 10.09
CA VAL A 28 -3.11 -3.43 9.52
C VAL A 28 -4.24 -3.96 10.40
N TYR A 29 -4.00 -4.06 11.71
CA TYR A 29 -5.00 -4.54 12.67
C TYR A 29 -6.28 -3.71 12.63
N TYR A 30 -6.19 -2.37 12.61
CA TYR A 30 -7.36 -1.51 12.52
C TYR A 30 -8.01 -1.54 11.14
N LYS A 31 -7.22 -1.53 10.05
CA LYS A 31 -7.71 -1.62 8.68
C LYS A 31 -8.56 -2.88 8.47
N ASN A 32 -8.11 -4.03 8.97
CA ASN A 32 -8.83 -5.30 8.84
C ASN A 32 -10.19 -5.34 9.59
N ARG A 33 -10.49 -4.33 10.39
CA ARG A 33 -11.81 -4.13 11.03
C ARG A 33 -12.69 -3.14 10.29
N THR A 34 -12.22 -2.59 9.20
CA THR A 34 -12.97 -1.70 8.31
C THR A 34 -13.35 -2.44 7.04
N GLY A 35 -14.25 -1.87 6.25
CA GLY A 35 -14.58 -2.37 4.91
C GLY A 35 -13.64 -1.89 3.80
N ILE A 36 -12.42 -1.43 4.14
CA ILE A 36 -11.46 -0.96 3.14
C ILE A 36 -10.82 -2.15 2.44
N ASP A 37 -10.98 -2.20 1.12
CA ASP A 37 -10.41 -3.22 0.27
C ASP A 37 -8.93 -2.89 -0.03
N ASP A 38 -8.06 -3.45 0.77
CA ASP A 38 -6.60 -3.42 0.61
C ASP A 38 -6.06 -4.80 1.02
N THR A 39 -6.23 -5.77 0.12
CA THR A 39 -5.94 -7.19 0.37
C THR A 39 -4.48 -7.45 0.72
N LEU A 40 -3.56 -6.69 0.15
CA LEU A 40 -2.11 -6.85 0.36
C LEU A 40 -1.54 -5.92 1.44
N ASP A 41 -2.39 -5.22 2.19
CA ASP A 41 -1.98 -4.25 3.22
C ASP A 41 -1.00 -3.18 2.69
N VAL A 42 -1.20 -2.75 1.43
CA VAL A 42 -0.28 -1.83 0.75
C VAL A 42 -0.22 -0.49 1.45
N PHE A 43 -1.37 0.08 1.80
CA PHE A 43 -1.39 1.36 2.50
C PHE A 43 -0.76 1.29 3.90
N PRO A 44 -1.09 0.33 4.77
CA PRO A 44 -0.42 0.17 6.05
C PRO A 44 1.09 -0.05 5.96
N CYS A 45 1.53 -0.94 5.09
CA CYS A 45 2.94 -1.32 5.00
C CYS A 45 3.80 -0.28 4.29
N HIS A 46 3.33 0.26 3.15
CA HIS A 46 4.11 1.20 2.34
C HIS A 46 3.74 2.66 2.61
N GLY A 47 2.47 3.00 2.67
CA GLY A 47 2.02 4.37 2.94
C GLY A 47 2.38 4.80 4.35
N VAL A 48 1.88 4.10 5.36
CA VAL A 48 2.13 4.43 6.77
C VAL A 48 3.59 4.20 7.14
N GLY A 49 4.20 3.08 6.71
CA GLY A 49 5.62 2.82 6.93
C GLY A 49 6.51 3.89 6.30
N GLY A 50 6.16 4.41 5.13
CA GLY A 50 6.84 5.53 4.48
C GLY A 50 6.70 6.84 5.24
N ILE A 51 5.51 7.16 5.75
CA ILE A 51 5.26 8.34 6.58
C ILE A 51 6.10 8.29 7.86
N VAL A 52 6.10 7.16 8.56
CA VAL A 52 6.96 6.95 9.76
C VAL A 52 8.43 7.13 9.41
N GLY A 53 8.88 6.54 8.29
CA GLY A 53 10.23 6.71 7.78
C GLY A 53 10.60 8.17 7.52
N MET A 54 9.73 8.93 6.85
CA MET A 54 9.94 10.36 6.57
C MET A 54 10.04 11.20 7.84
N ILE A 55 9.15 10.99 8.81
CA ILE A 55 9.15 11.70 10.09
C ILE A 55 10.46 11.41 10.84
N LEU A 56 10.79 10.13 11.00
CA LEU A 56 11.97 9.72 11.75
C LEU A 56 13.29 10.07 11.04
N THR A 57 13.29 10.13 9.70
CA THR A 57 14.45 10.68 8.98
C THR A 57 14.64 12.15 9.30
N GLY A 58 13.57 12.95 9.31
CA GLY A 58 13.65 14.36 9.71
C GLY A 58 14.14 14.56 11.14
N VAL A 59 13.89 13.59 12.03
CA VAL A 59 14.42 13.60 13.41
C VAL A 59 15.89 13.22 13.46
N PHE A 60 16.29 12.13 12.78
CA PHE A 60 17.58 11.47 12.95
C PHE A 60 18.61 11.77 11.85
N ALA A 61 18.26 12.51 10.80
CA ALA A 61 19.19 12.81 9.70
C ALA A 61 20.49 13.41 10.23
N GLN A 62 21.62 12.82 9.86
CA GLN A 62 22.93 13.23 10.34
C GLN A 62 23.17 14.71 10.02
N GLU A 63 23.73 15.43 10.97
CA GLU A 63 24.09 16.86 10.91
C GLU A 63 22.91 17.84 10.79
N VAL A 64 21.76 17.43 10.21
CA VAL A 64 20.64 18.33 9.88
C VAL A 64 19.29 17.89 10.46
N GLY A 65 19.26 16.81 11.23
CA GLY A 65 18.05 16.33 11.88
C GLY A 65 17.69 17.09 13.14
N LEU A 66 16.45 16.95 13.57
CA LEU A 66 15.92 17.65 14.75
C LEU A 66 16.77 17.43 16.01
N ILE A 67 17.34 16.24 16.21
CA ILE A 67 18.19 15.93 17.35
C ILE A 67 19.55 16.68 17.34
N TYR A 68 19.94 17.23 16.19
CA TYR A 68 21.15 18.05 16.06
C TYR A 68 20.87 19.55 16.18
N GLY A 69 19.62 19.93 16.53
CA GLY A 69 19.22 21.30 16.79
C GLY A 69 18.67 22.07 15.58
N ASP A 70 18.55 21.45 14.41
CA ASP A 70 17.94 22.09 13.22
C ASP A 70 16.55 21.50 12.95
N ALA A 71 15.52 22.33 13.18
CA ALA A 71 14.14 21.98 12.87
C ALA A 71 13.78 22.11 11.39
N THR A 72 14.61 22.77 10.59
CA THR A 72 14.30 23.10 9.19
C THR A 72 14.08 21.85 8.35
N THR A 73 14.98 20.86 8.46
CA THR A 73 14.87 19.60 7.74
C THR A 73 13.64 18.80 8.16
N PHE A 74 13.35 18.74 9.46
CA PHE A 74 12.16 18.09 9.99
C PHE A 74 10.88 18.73 9.44
N LEU A 75 10.77 20.05 9.47
CA LEU A 75 9.60 20.77 8.94
C LEU A 75 9.42 20.59 7.43
N ARG A 76 10.52 20.55 6.68
CA ARG A 76 10.50 20.24 5.23
C ARG A 76 9.98 18.83 4.96
N HIS A 77 10.37 17.83 5.77
CA HIS A 77 9.83 16.47 5.64
C HIS A 77 8.34 16.41 5.94
N ILE A 78 7.87 17.11 6.97
CA ILE A 78 6.44 17.21 7.27
C ILE A 78 5.69 17.89 6.11
N ALA A 79 6.19 19.02 5.61
CA ALA A 79 5.58 19.69 4.46
C ALA A 79 5.55 18.79 3.21
N ALA A 80 6.63 18.04 2.95
CA ALA A 80 6.71 17.10 1.83
C ALA A 80 5.68 15.97 1.96
N ILE A 81 5.43 15.42 3.15
CA ILE A 81 4.39 14.40 3.38
C ILE A 81 3.03 14.91 2.92
N PHE A 82 2.63 16.11 3.33
CA PHE A 82 1.33 16.68 2.96
C PHE A 82 1.26 17.06 1.48
N LEU A 83 2.31 17.70 0.95
CA LEU A 83 2.32 18.19 -0.42
C LEU A 83 2.38 17.01 -1.41
N VAL A 84 3.36 16.12 -1.24
CA VAL A 84 3.55 14.98 -2.15
C VAL A 84 2.43 13.96 -1.95
N GLY A 85 2.05 13.67 -0.70
CA GLY A 85 0.97 12.75 -0.38
C GLY A 85 -0.37 13.24 -0.94
N GLY A 86 -0.70 14.51 -0.74
CA GLY A 86 -1.93 15.11 -1.28
C GLY A 86 -1.95 15.14 -2.81
N PHE A 87 -0.84 15.54 -3.43
CA PHE A 87 -0.69 15.53 -4.90
C PHE A 87 -0.85 14.11 -5.46
N THR A 88 -0.12 13.15 -4.90
CA THR A 88 -0.16 11.75 -5.37
C THR A 88 -1.54 11.15 -5.20
N PHE A 89 -2.17 11.34 -4.03
CA PHE A 89 -3.52 10.85 -3.77
C PHE A 89 -4.53 11.45 -4.75
N GLY A 90 -4.54 12.78 -4.88
CA GLY A 90 -5.49 13.48 -5.75
C GLY A 90 -5.33 13.10 -7.22
N LEU A 91 -4.09 13.03 -7.70
CA LEU A 91 -3.81 12.69 -9.09
C LEU A 91 -4.09 11.21 -9.39
N SER A 92 -3.72 10.30 -8.49
CA SER A 92 -4.05 8.87 -8.63
C SER A 92 -5.57 8.66 -8.63
N TYR A 93 -6.30 9.31 -7.72
CA TYR A 93 -7.75 9.23 -7.69
C TYR A 93 -8.38 9.70 -9.01
N LEU A 94 -7.90 10.82 -9.55
CA LEU A 94 -8.36 11.33 -10.84
C LEU A 94 -8.10 10.32 -11.97
N PHE A 95 -6.88 9.81 -12.07
CA PHE A 95 -6.52 8.86 -13.11
C PHE A 95 -7.32 7.54 -13.01
N PHE A 96 -7.50 7.01 -11.80
CA PHE A 96 -8.33 5.81 -11.61
C PHE A 96 -9.79 6.07 -12.02
N LYS A 97 -10.34 7.24 -11.71
CA LYS A 97 -11.69 7.61 -12.16
C LYS A 97 -11.79 7.70 -13.69
N LEU A 98 -10.84 8.38 -14.33
CA LEU A 98 -10.80 8.50 -15.79
C LEU A 98 -10.62 7.14 -16.47
N THR A 99 -9.72 6.30 -15.97
CA THR A 99 -9.51 4.94 -16.49
C THR A 99 -10.79 4.11 -16.38
N ASN A 100 -11.44 4.16 -15.21
CA ASN A 100 -12.66 3.39 -14.97
C ASN A 100 -13.86 3.83 -15.83
N LEU A 101 -13.87 5.07 -16.34
CA LEU A 101 -14.86 5.53 -17.31
C LEU A 101 -14.67 4.89 -18.71
N ILE A 102 -13.43 4.53 -19.06
CA ILE A 102 -13.07 3.96 -20.36
C ILE A 102 -13.09 2.44 -20.28
N ILE A 103 -12.47 1.89 -19.24
CA ILE A 103 -12.33 0.45 -19.02
C ILE A 103 -12.69 0.16 -17.56
N PRO A 104 -13.78 -0.60 -17.29
CA PRO A 104 -14.11 -1.00 -15.92
C PRO A 104 -12.93 -1.73 -15.27
N MET A 105 -12.40 -1.17 -14.18
CA MET A 105 -11.20 -1.69 -13.52
C MET A 105 -11.49 -2.81 -12.53
N ARG A 106 -12.71 -2.82 -11.94
CA ARG A 106 -13.11 -3.84 -10.99
C ARG A 106 -13.79 -5.00 -11.71
N VAL A 107 -13.43 -6.21 -11.34
CA VAL A 107 -14.12 -7.43 -11.79
C VAL A 107 -15.48 -7.57 -11.08
N SER A 108 -16.35 -8.49 -11.54
CA SER A 108 -17.62 -8.75 -10.87
C SER A 108 -17.41 -9.40 -9.50
N GLU A 109 -18.37 -9.20 -8.58
CA GLU A 109 -18.35 -9.85 -7.26
C GLU A 109 -18.21 -11.37 -7.36
N THR A 110 -18.88 -11.98 -8.32
CA THR A 110 -18.76 -13.43 -8.58
C THR A 110 -17.34 -13.84 -9.00
N ALA A 111 -16.65 -12.99 -9.76
CA ALA A 111 -15.25 -13.25 -10.12
C ALA A 111 -14.30 -13.12 -8.92
N GLU A 112 -14.59 -12.18 -8.01
CA GLU A 112 -13.85 -12.05 -6.74
C GLU A 112 -14.07 -13.26 -5.84
N GLU A 113 -15.30 -13.78 -5.73
CA GLU A 113 -15.61 -14.97 -4.92
C GLU A 113 -14.91 -16.23 -5.42
N TYR A 114 -14.83 -16.43 -6.74
CA TYR A 114 -14.11 -17.58 -7.33
C TYR A 114 -12.59 -17.42 -7.32
N GLY A 115 -12.10 -16.21 -7.14
CA GLY A 115 -10.68 -15.86 -7.17
C GLY A 115 -10.21 -15.42 -8.56
N LEU A 116 -9.32 -14.43 -8.57
CA LEU A 116 -8.82 -13.82 -9.79
C LEU A 116 -7.93 -14.76 -10.60
N ASP A 117 -7.21 -15.65 -9.93
CA ASP A 117 -6.36 -16.65 -10.61
C ASP A 117 -7.21 -17.53 -11.54
N ILE A 118 -8.35 -18.00 -11.04
CA ILE A 118 -9.27 -18.82 -11.85
C ILE A 118 -9.95 -17.97 -12.93
N THR A 119 -10.53 -16.83 -12.55
CA THR A 119 -11.44 -16.09 -13.44
C THR A 119 -10.72 -15.23 -14.47
N GLN A 120 -9.48 -14.79 -14.20
CA GLN A 120 -8.69 -13.95 -15.11
C GLN A 120 -7.55 -14.70 -15.80
N HIS A 121 -6.98 -15.73 -15.15
CA HIS A 121 -5.81 -16.45 -15.67
C HIS A 121 -6.10 -17.92 -15.99
N ALA A 122 -7.27 -18.45 -15.63
CA ALA A 122 -7.63 -19.86 -15.75
C ALA A 122 -6.64 -20.79 -15.01
N GLU A 123 -6.01 -20.30 -13.94
CA GLU A 123 -5.05 -21.01 -13.12
C GLU A 123 -5.67 -21.42 -11.79
N SER A 124 -5.32 -22.60 -11.29
CA SER A 124 -5.71 -23.04 -9.95
C SER A 124 -4.52 -23.67 -9.24
N LEU A 125 -4.25 -23.22 -8.02
CA LEU A 125 -3.26 -23.83 -7.12
C LEU A 125 -3.77 -25.15 -6.52
N SER A 126 -5.10 -25.36 -6.55
CA SER A 126 -5.71 -26.59 -6.04
C SER A 126 -5.75 -27.67 -7.09
N LYS A 127 -5.09 -28.80 -6.82
CA LYS A 127 -5.17 -30.01 -7.65
C LYS A 127 -6.57 -30.63 -7.72
N SER A 128 -7.51 -30.17 -6.89
CA SER A 128 -8.90 -30.66 -6.83
C SER A 128 -9.84 -29.99 -7.81
N THR A 129 -9.43 -28.87 -8.42
CA THR A 129 -10.27 -28.14 -9.38
C THR A 129 -10.00 -28.66 -10.79
N THR A 130 -11.02 -29.24 -11.44
CA THR A 130 -10.88 -29.74 -12.80
C THR A 130 -10.98 -28.62 -13.84
N PRO A 131 -10.43 -28.81 -15.07
CA PRO A 131 -10.57 -27.83 -16.16
C PRO A 131 -12.03 -27.49 -16.50
N GLU A 132 -12.94 -28.46 -16.37
CA GLU A 132 -14.38 -28.25 -16.60
C GLU A 132 -14.96 -27.30 -15.53
N GLN A 133 -14.62 -27.50 -14.25
CA GLN A 133 -15.04 -26.62 -13.15
C GLN A 133 -14.52 -25.20 -13.34
N ILE A 134 -13.25 -25.04 -13.73
CA ILE A 134 -12.66 -23.73 -14.04
C ILE A 134 -13.45 -23.05 -15.17
N SER A 135 -13.78 -23.78 -16.24
CA SER A 135 -14.55 -23.26 -17.35
C SER A 135 -15.95 -22.79 -16.93
N GLU A 136 -16.64 -23.53 -16.06
CA GLU A 136 -17.94 -23.14 -15.53
C GLU A 136 -17.87 -21.90 -14.64
N MET A 137 -16.86 -21.81 -13.77
CA MET A 137 -16.61 -20.63 -12.90
C MET A 137 -16.36 -19.37 -13.74
N ILE A 138 -15.54 -19.48 -14.80
CA ILE A 138 -15.29 -18.37 -15.73
C ILE A 138 -16.57 -17.93 -16.43
N LYS A 139 -17.38 -18.87 -16.95
CA LYS A 139 -18.66 -18.57 -17.60
C LYS A 139 -19.64 -17.87 -16.65
N ALA A 140 -19.73 -18.33 -15.40
CA ALA A 140 -20.58 -17.72 -14.37
C ALA A 140 -20.12 -16.29 -14.01
N ALA A 141 -18.82 -16.06 -13.94
CA ALA A 141 -18.24 -14.74 -13.66
C ALA A 141 -18.49 -13.74 -14.80
N VAL A 142 -18.46 -14.20 -16.06
CA VAL A 142 -18.70 -13.36 -17.24
C VAL A 142 -20.19 -13.05 -17.42
N ALA A 143 -21.08 -14.00 -17.12
CA ALA A 143 -22.53 -13.83 -17.29
C ALA A 143 -23.17 -12.81 -16.32
N LYS A 144 -22.49 -12.46 -15.23
CA LYS A 144 -22.95 -11.50 -14.22
C LYS A 144 -22.29 -10.11 -14.35
N LYS A 145 -21.65 -9.83 -15.45
CA LYS A 145 -21.05 -8.54 -15.78
C LYS A 145 -22.09 -7.66 -16.52
#